data_2e620ec41657822099e24dcfda434b3f
#
_entry.id   2e620ec41657822099e24dcfda434b3f
#
_cell.length_a   1.000
_cell.length_b   1.000
_cell.length_c   1.000
_cell.angle_alpha   90.00
_cell.angle_beta   90.00
_cell.angle_gamma   90.00
#
_symmetry.space_group_name_H-M   'P 1'
#
loop_
_entity.id
_entity.type
_entity.pdbx_description
1 polymer ?
#
loop_
_entity_poly.entity_id
_entity_poly.type
_entity_poly.pdbx_seq_one_letter_code
_entity_poly.pdbx_strand_id
1 'polypeptide(L)'
;MIIKHFTKGDAESVAEYSPCEQYRYALTRVWDPQGGKVAFMMLNPSTATEVQNDPTVERCERRARTLGFGAFRVVNIFAWRATDPKVMRAQTDPVGPENDAAIIEAASWADRVVCAWGAHGAHLDRGAKVEALLRASGRPLYQLGLTKTGQPKHPLYISYNQQPELWT
;
A
#
# COMPACT_ATOMS: atom_id res chain seq x y z
N MET A 1 10.23 0.78 16.36
CA MET A 1 9.12 1.24 15.49
C MET A 1 8.18 2.12 16.29
N ILE A 2 7.71 3.22 15.71
CA ILE A 2 6.74 4.12 16.34
C ILE A 2 5.36 3.80 15.78
N ILE A 3 4.39 3.56 16.65
CA ILE A 3 3.01 3.25 16.27
C ILE A 3 2.12 4.38 16.79
N LYS A 4 1.37 5.04 15.88
CA LYS A 4 0.47 6.13 16.22
C LYS A 4 -0.97 5.75 15.94
N HIS A 5 -1.87 6.06 16.86
CA HIS A 5 -3.29 5.76 16.78
C HIS A 5 -4.11 7.05 16.71
N PHE A 6 -5.23 6.99 15.99
CA PHE A 6 -6.18 8.10 15.89
C PHE A 6 -7.55 7.56 15.51
N THR A 7 -8.62 8.22 15.94
CA THR A 7 -9.96 7.92 15.46
C THR A 7 -10.33 8.96 14.41
N LYS A 8 -10.40 8.52 13.15
CA LYS A 8 -10.66 9.39 12.00
C LYS A 8 -12.09 9.15 11.49
N GLY A 9 -13.03 10.02 11.90
CA GLY A 9 -14.43 9.83 11.56
C GLY A 9 -14.96 8.52 12.11
N ASP A 10 -15.46 7.65 11.24
CA ASP A 10 -15.96 6.31 11.60
C ASP A 10 -14.87 5.24 11.69
N ALA A 11 -13.61 5.60 11.44
CA ALA A 11 -12.53 4.63 11.31
C ALA A 11 -11.50 4.75 12.43
N GLU A 12 -11.10 3.60 13.00
CA GLU A 12 -9.90 3.48 13.80
C GLU A 12 -8.69 3.49 12.85
N SER A 13 -7.71 4.33 13.16
CA SER A 13 -6.55 4.59 12.30
C SER A 13 -5.27 4.27 13.04
N VAL A 14 -4.35 3.57 12.35
CA VAL A 14 -3.03 3.24 12.87
C VAL A 14 -1.98 3.49 11.79
N ALA A 15 -0.91 4.18 12.15
CA ALA A 15 0.25 4.35 11.28
C ALA A 15 1.51 3.84 11.99
N GLU A 16 2.36 3.16 11.24
CA GLU A 16 3.60 2.54 11.74
C GLU A 16 4.78 3.16 11.02
N TYR A 17 5.70 3.75 11.80
CA TYR A 17 6.85 4.49 11.29
C TYR A 17 8.16 3.93 11.85
N SER A 18 9.26 4.21 11.15
CA SER A 18 10.60 4.07 11.72
C SER A 18 10.81 5.06 12.87
N PRO A 19 11.82 4.84 13.74
CA PRO A 19 12.11 5.78 14.83
C PRO A 19 12.35 7.23 14.36
N CYS A 20 12.96 7.44 13.19
CA CYS A 20 13.15 8.77 12.61
C CYS A 20 11.93 9.30 11.87
N GLU A 21 10.87 8.49 11.72
CA GLU A 21 9.65 8.79 10.98
C GLU A 21 9.86 9.12 9.49
N GLN A 22 11.03 8.85 8.95
CA GLN A 22 11.30 9.03 7.53
C GLN A 22 10.73 7.88 6.70
N TYR A 23 10.57 6.71 7.29
CA TYR A 23 9.85 5.57 6.68
C TYR A 23 8.48 5.42 7.32
N ARG A 24 7.46 5.22 6.49
CA ARG A 24 6.14 4.77 6.94
C ARG A 24 5.94 3.35 6.43
N TYR A 25 5.83 2.40 7.34
CA TYR A 25 5.76 0.98 6.99
C TYR A 25 4.35 0.50 6.73
N ALA A 26 3.35 1.05 7.43
CA ALA A 26 1.97 0.67 7.23
C ALA A 26 1.02 1.78 7.67
N LEU A 27 -0.13 1.86 7.01
CA LEU A 27 -1.23 2.77 7.35
C LEU A 27 -2.53 1.99 7.24
N THR A 28 -3.26 1.85 8.35
CA THR A 28 -4.45 1.02 8.45
C THR A 28 -5.66 1.85 8.89
N ARG A 29 -6.81 1.66 8.23
CA ARG A 29 -8.10 2.22 8.64
C ARG A 29 -9.09 1.08 8.76
N VAL A 30 -9.84 1.04 9.86
CA VAL A 30 -10.88 0.03 10.11
C VAL A 30 -12.17 0.75 10.50
N TRP A 31 -13.21 0.64 9.68
CA TRP A 31 -14.54 1.22 9.97
C TRP A 31 -15.56 0.14 10.27
N ASP A 32 -15.33 -1.09 9.86
CA ASP A 32 -16.16 -2.25 10.17
C ASP A 32 -15.26 -3.46 10.48
N PRO A 33 -15.01 -3.74 11.78
CA PRO A 33 -14.14 -4.87 12.16
C PRO A 33 -14.66 -6.23 11.73
N GLN A 34 -15.96 -6.34 11.42
CA GLN A 34 -16.57 -7.59 10.96
C GLN A 34 -16.51 -7.75 9.44
N GLY A 35 -16.16 -6.70 8.71
CA GLY A 35 -16.05 -6.71 7.27
C GLY A 35 -14.74 -7.32 6.76
N GLY A 36 -14.66 -7.46 5.43
CA GLY A 36 -13.43 -7.91 4.78
C GLY A 36 -12.30 -6.89 4.87
N LYS A 37 -11.07 -7.35 4.66
CA LYS A 37 -9.85 -6.54 4.75
C LYS A 37 -9.11 -6.58 3.42
N VAL A 38 -8.70 -5.42 2.91
CA VAL A 38 -7.90 -5.32 1.70
C VAL A 38 -6.57 -4.63 1.98
N ALA A 39 -5.49 -5.17 1.46
CA ALA A 39 -4.17 -4.54 1.49
C ALA A 39 -3.82 -4.02 0.10
N PHE A 40 -3.38 -2.77 0.02
CA PHE A 40 -2.85 -2.15 -1.19
C PHE A 40 -1.33 -2.08 -1.09
N MET A 41 -0.64 -2.68 -2.07
CA MET A 41 0.81 -2.62 -2.20
C MET A 41 1.15 -1.49 -3.15
N MET A 42 1.53 -0.34 -2.59
CA MET A 42 1.72 0.91 -3.32
C MET A 42 3.21 1.19 -3.60
N LEU A 43 3.52 2.32 -4.22
CA LEU A 43 4.90 2.67 -4.58
C LEU A 43 5.70 3.17 -3.36
N ASN A 44 5.33 4.33 -2.83
CA ASN A 44 5.98 4.92 -1.66
C ASN A 44 5.01 5.85 -0.94
N PRO A 45 5.18 6.06 0.39
CA PRO A 45 4.32 6.95 1.13
C PRO A 45 4.63 8.42 0.84
N SER A 46 3.59 9.26 0.88
CA SER A 46 3.71 10.70 0.72
C SER A 46 3.35 11.39 2.04
N THR A 47 2.24 12.13 2.08
CA THR A 47 1.90 12.99 3.22
C THR A 47 0.82 12.41 4.14
N ALA A 48 0.19 11.29 3.76
CA ALA A 48 -0.83 10.68 4.62
C ALA A 48 -0.24 10.19 5.94
N THR A 49 -1.01 10.40 7.02
CA THR A 49 -0.66 10.00 8.37
C THR A 49 -1.85 9.27 9.01
N GLU A 50 -1.73 8.93 10.29
CA GLU A 50 -2.86 8.38 11.06
C GLU A 50 -4.03 9.36 11.15
N VAL A 51 -3.78 10.67 10.97
CA VAL A 51 -4.76 11.75 11.12
C VAL A 51 -5.44 12.10 9.79
N GLN A 52 -4.72 12.05 8.67
CA GLN A 52 -5.23 12.54 7.39
C GLN A 52 -4.82 11.68 6.22
N ASN A 53 -5.63 11.71 5.15
CA ASN A 53 -5.30 11.10 3.87
C ASN A 53 -4.56 12.09 2.98
N ASP A 54 -3.71 11.57 2.11
CA ASP A 54 -3.28 12.27 0.89
C ASP A 54 -4.17 11.80 -0.28
N PRO A 55 -4.02 12.37 -1.50
CA PRO A 55 -4.87 11.96 -2.62
C PRO A 55 -4.84 10.47 -2.94
N THR A 56 -3.70 9.83 -2.82
CA THR A 56 -3.55 8.40 -3.11
C THR A 56 -4.27 7.54 -2.06
N VAL A 57 -4.05 7.83 -0.78
CA VAL A 57 -4.71 7.09 0.32
C VAL A 57 -6.22 7.31 0.28
N GLU A 58 -6.67 8.52 -0.05
CA GLU A 58 -8.10 8.81 -0.23
C GLU A 58 -8.71 7.92 -1.32
N ARG A 59 -8.01 7.71 -2.43
CA ARG A 59 -8.49 6.82 -3.48
C ARG A 59 -8.52 5.36 -3.03
N CYS A 60 -7.54 4.93 -2.26
CA CYS A 60 -7.54 3.59 -1.68
C CYS A 60 -8.71 3.37 -0.74
N GLU A 61 -8.98 4.35 0.12
CA GLU A 61 -10.11 4.27 1.05
C GLU A 61 -11.45 4.21 0.33
N ARG A 62 -11.68 5.12 -0.63
CA ARG A 62 -12.92 5.13 -1.42
C ARG A 62 -13.12 3.83 -2.18
N ARG A 63 -12.06 3.31 -2.78
CA ARG A 63 -12.13 2.03 -3.48
C ARG A 63 -12.46 0.88 -2.53
N ALA A 64 -11.82 0.82 -1.38
CA ALA A 64 -12.11 -0.21 -0.37
C ALA A 64 -13.57 -0.16 0.09
N ARG A 65 -14.09 1.03 0.36
CA ARG A 65 -15.50 1.20 0.76
C ARG A 65 -16.45 0.82 -0.37
N THR A 66 -16.17 1.24 -1.60
CA THR A 66 -16.99 0.92 -2.77
C THR A 66 -17.03 -0.59 -3.04
N LEU A 67 -15.93 -1.29 -2.80
CA LEU A 67 -15.84 -2.75 -2.96
C LEU A 67 -16.48 -3.53 -1.80
N GLY A 68 -16.94 -2.85 -0.76
CA GLY A 68 -17.61 -3.49 0.37
C GLY A 68 -16.70 -4.02 1.48
N PHE A 69 -15.42 -3.63 1.48
CA PHE A 69 -14.51 -3.99 2.59
C PHE A 69 -14.81 -3.16 3.84
N GLY A 70 -14.45 -3.69 5.01
CA GLY A 70 -14.57 -3.00 6.30
C GLY A 70 -13.27 -2.35 6.77
N ALA A 71 -12.16 -2.61 6.07
CA ALA A 71 -10.86 -2.09 6.43
C ALA A 71 -9.92 -2.11 5.23
N PHE A 72 -8.93 -1.21 5.24
CA PHE A 72 -7.81 -1.29 4.32
C PHE A 72 -6.49 -1.01 5.03
N ARG A 73 -5.42 -1.54 4.47
CA ARG A 73 -4.05 -1.23 4.88
C ARG A 73 -3.24 -0.88 3.63
N VAL A 74 -2.52 0.21 3.71
CA VAL A 74 -1.56 0.61 2.68
C VAL A 74 -0.16 0.30 3.18
N VAL A 75 0.56 -0.50 2.41
CA VAL A 75 2.01 -0.67 2.53
C VAL A 75 2.65 -0.29 1.21
N ASN A 76 3.95 -0.10 1.19
CA ASN A 76 4.63 0.42 0.01
C ASN A 76 5.85 -0.44 -0.29
N ILE A 77 6.16 -0.62 -1.57
CA ILE A 77 7.37 -1.37 -1.95
C ILE A 77 8.64 -0.61 -1.55
N PHE A 78 8.55 0.73 -1.49
CA PHE A 78 9.57 1.60 -0.89
C PHE A 78 8.92 2.34 0.28
N ALA A 79 9.48 2.27 1.48
CA ALA A 79 8.87 2.90 2.64
C ALA A 79 9.32 4.35 2.88
N TRP A 80 10.33 4.85 2.15
CA TRP A 80 10.79 6.23 2.25
C TRP A 80 9.68 7.21 1.88
N ARG A 81 9.41 8.18 2.75
CA ARG A 81 8.35 9.17 2.57
C ARG A 81 8.81 10.29 1.64
N ALA A 82 8.15 10.43 0.50
CA ALA A 82 8.40 11.50 -0.46
C ALA A 82 7.19 11.71 -1.36
N THR A 83 6.85 12.95 -1.66
CA THR A 83 5.77 13.26 -2.61
C THR A 83 6.21 13.01 -4.05
N ASP A 84 7.46 13.35 -4.38
CA ASP A 84 8.02 13.12 -5.73
C ASP A 84 8.78 11.78 -5.75
N PRO A 85 8.42 10.83 -6.63
CA PRO A 85 9.14 9.57 -6.76
C PRO A 85 10.64 9.73 -7.06
N LYS A 86 11.05 10.85 -7.68
CA LYS A 86 12.47 11.12 -7.96
C LYS A 86 13.26 11.28 -6.65
N VAL A 87 12.66 11.92 -5.64
CA VAL A 87 13.30 12.11 -4.33
C VAL A 87 13.47 10.76 -3.65
N MET A 88 12.44 9.90 -3.70
CA MET A 88 12.52 8.55 -3.16
C MET A 88 13.62 7.74 -3.84
N ARG A 89 13.67 7.76 -5.19
CA ARG A 89 14.66 7.00 -5.95
C ARG A 89 16.09 7.45 -5.72
N ALA A 90 16.29 8.70 -5.30
CA ALA A 90 17.62 9.25 -5.00
C ALA A 90 18.18 8.80 -3.64
N GLN A 91 17.37 8.16 -2.79
CA GLN A 91 17.81 7.74 -1.47
C GLN A 91 18.71 6.51 -1.53
N THR A 92 19.64 6.40 -0.59
CA THR A 92 20.55 5.25 -0.49
C THR A 92 19.78 3.97 -0.15
N ASP A 93 18.81 4.06 0.77
CA ASP A 93 17.92 2.95 1.11
C ASP A 93 16.47 3.43 1.07
N PRO A 94 15.83 3.42 -0.12
CA PRO A 94 14.42 3.82 -0.22
C PRO A 94 13.46 2.74 0.30
N VAL A 95 13.90 1.49 0.42
CA VAL A 95 13.05 0.37 0.87
C VAL A 95 12.74 0.47 2.35
N GLY A 96 13.75 0.65 3.18
CA GLY A 96 13.63 0.65 4.63
C GLY A 96 13.87 -0.74 5.25
N PRO A 97 14.57 -0.79 6.40
CA PRO A 97 15.01 -2.06 6.99
C PRO A 97 13.88 -2.98 7.48
N GLU A 98 12.72 -2.43 7.84
CA GLU A 98 11.59 -3.21 8.35
C GLU A 98 10.50 -3.44 7.30
N ASN A 99 10.72 -3.01 6.04
CA ASN A 99 9.64 -2.94 5.06
C ASN A 99 9.20 -4.31 4.55
N ASP A 100 10.13 -5.22 4.30
CA ASP A 100 9.75 -6.56 3.84
C ASP A 100 8.84 -7.27 4.86
N ALA A 101 9.16 -7.14 6.14
CA ALA A 101 8.33 -7.70 7.21
C ALA A 101 6.93 -7.07 7.23
N ALA A 102 6.84 -5.76 7.03
CA ALA A 102 5.55 -5.04 6.98
C ALA A 102 4.71 -5.49 5.79
N ILE A 103 5.32 -5.74 4.64
CA ILE A 103 4.64 -6.23 3.43
C ILE A 103 4.08 -7.64 3.67
N ILE A 104 4.89 -8.53 4.24
CA ILE A 104 4.48 -9.91 4.54
C ILE A 104 3.33 -9.90 5.56
N GLU A 105 3.43 -9.09 6.60
CA GLU A 105 2.39 -8.98 7.62
C GLU A 105 1.09 -8.45 7.03
N ALA A 106 1.14 -7.45 6.15
CA ALA A 106 -0.04 -6.91 5.48
C ALA A 106 -0.72 -7.98 4.62
N ALA A 107 0.05 -8.76 3.89
CA ALA A 107 -0.49 -9.85 3.07
C ALA A 107 -1.18 -10.92 3.93
N SER A 108 -0.62 -11.23 5.10
CA SER A 108 -1.21 -12.19 6.04
C SER A 108 -2.49 -11.63 6.69
N TRP A 109 -2.50 -10.34 7.00
CA TRP A 109 -3.65 -9.67 7.63
C TRP A 109 -4.84 -9.56 6.69
N ALA A 110 -4.60 -9.36 5.39
CA ALA A 110 -5.65 -9.05 4.42
C ALA A 110 -6.37 -10.29 3.90
N ASP A 111 -7.66 -10.14 3.60
CA ASP A 111 -8.42 -11.14 2.83
C ASP A 111 -8.10 -11.03 1.34
N ARG A 112 -7.72 -9.83 0.87
CA ARG A 112 -7.34 -9.59 -0.53
C ARG A 112 -6.15 -8.67 -0.61
N VAL A 113 -5.20 -9.00 -1.49
CA VAL A 113 -3.99 -8.22 -1.74
C VAL A 113 -4.07 -7.62 -3.14
N VAL A 114 -4.03 -6.29 -3.24
CA VAL A 114 -4.05 -5.55 -4.51
C VAL A 114 -2.71 -4.86 -4.69
N CYS A 115 -1.99 -5.24 -5.75
CA CYS A 115 -0.73 -4.61 -6.12
C CYS A 115 -1.00 -3.42 -7.02
N ALA A 116 -0.43 -2.27 -6.71
CA ALA A 116 -0.74 -1.02 -7.42
C ALA A 116 0.41 0.01 -7.30
N TRP A 117 1.65 -0.43 -7.53
CA TRP A 117 2.82 0.45 -7.38
C TRP A 117 3.17 1.25 -8.63
N GLY A 118 2.65 0.90 -9.80
CA GLY A 118 2.88 1.66 -11.02
C GLY A 118 4.26 1.45 -11.65
N ALA A 119 4.55 2.26 -12.69
CA ALA A 119 5.76 2.10 -13.50
C ALA A 119 7.06 2.27 -12.73
N HIS A 120 7.09 3.14 -11.71
CA HIS A 120 8.29 3.35 -10.89
C HIS A 120 8.67 2.14 -10.03
N GLY A 121 7.82 1.12 -9.95
CA GLY A 121 8.16 -0.16 -9.32
C GLY A 121 9.33 -0.88 -10.00
N ALA A 122 9.71 -0.48 -11.21
CA ALA A 122 10.89 -1.01 -11.89
C ALA A 122 12.20 -0.58 -11.23
N HIS A 123 12.21 0.49 -10.45
CA HIS A 123 13.41 0.99 -9.78
C HIS A 123 14.00 -0.08 -8.85
N LEU A 124 15.29 -0.33 -8.99
CA LEU A 124 16.03 -1.36 -8.23
C LEU A 124 15.42 -2.77 -8.38
N ASP A 125 14.64 -3.00 -9.44
CA ASP A 125 13.92 -4.26 -9.65
C ASP A 125 12.98 -4.61 -8.47
N ARG A 126 12.55 -3.59 -7.74
CA ARG A 126 11.85 -3.78 -6.47
C ARG A 126 10.46 -4.37 -6.66
N GLY A 127 9.74 -3.95 -7.70
CA GLY A 127 8.41 -4.51 -7.99
C GLY A 127 8.46 -6.02 -8.18
N ALA A 128 9.44 -6.51 -8.96
CA ALA A 128 9.62 -7.95 -9.17
C ALA A 128 10.01 -8.68 -7.88
N LYS A 129 10.84 -8.06 -7.04
CA LYS A 129 11.22 -8.63 -5.74
C LYS A 129 10.04 -8.75 -4.80
N VAL A 130 9.19 -7.72 -4.73
CA VAL A 130 7.99 -7.74 -3.89
C VAL A 130 6.97 -8.75 -4.44
N GLU A 131 6.79 -8.79 -5.76
CA GLU A 131 5.92 -9.80 -6.39
C GLU A 131 6.36 -11.22 -5.98
N ALA A 132 7.64 -11.52 -6.08
CA ALA A 132 8.19 -12.83 -5.69
C ALA A 132 7.95 -13.12 -4.21
N LEU A 133 8.17 -12.13 -3.35
CA LEU A 133 7.94 -12.23 -1.90
C LEU A 133 6.48 -12.55 -1.59
N LEU A 134 5.56 -11.85 -2.24
CA LEU A 134 4.11 -12.06 -2.06
C LEU A 134 3.64 -13.41 -2.61
N ARG A 135 4.15 -13.82 -3.77
CA ARG A 135 3.80 -15.14 -4.35
C ARG A 135 4.33 -16.28 -3.50
N ALA A 136 5.51 -16.12 -2.90
CA ALA A 136 6.06 -17.11 -1.98
C ALA A 136 5.21 -17.27 -0.71
N SER A 137 4.45 -16.25 -0.32
CA SER A 137 3.52 -16.32 0.81
C SER A 137 2.26 -17.14 0.50
N GLY A 138 2.04 -17.52 -0.77
CA GLY A 138 0.89 -18.30 -1.22
C GLY A 138 -0.39 -17.50 -1.41
N ARG A 139 -0.35 -16.18 -1.28
CA ARG A 139 -1.52 -15.32 -1.42
C ARG A 139 -1.82 -15.05 -2.90
N PRO A 140 -3.08 -15.16 -3.35
CA PRO A 140 -3.45 -14.65 -4.67
C PRO A 140 -3.25 -13.15 -4.74
N LEU A 141 -2.69 -12.66 -5.85
CA LEU A 141 -2.46 -11.25 -6.07
C LEU A 141 -3.47 -10.70 -7.06
N TYR A 142 -3.90 -9.47 -6.83
CA TYR A 142 -4.84 -8.75 -7.70
C TYR A 142 -4.19 -7.45 -8.18
N GLN A 143 -4.72 -6.88 -9.26
CA GLN A 143 -4.25 -5.63 -9.86
C GLN A 143 -5.44 -4.88 -10.48
N LEU A 144 -5.23 -3.60 -10.78
CA LEU A 144 -6.24 -2.70 -11.35
C LEU A 144 -5.96 -2.37 -12.83
N GLY A 145 -5.21 -3.19 -13.50
CA GLY A 145 -4.69 -3.00 -14.86
C GLY A 145 -3.18 -3.06 -14.85
N LEU A 146 -2.58 -3.36 -15.99
CA LEU A 146 -1.12 -3.46 -16.13
C LEU A 146 -0.61 -2.36 -17.06
N THR A 147 0.57 -1.82 -16.75
CA THR A 147 1.27 -0.90 -17.64
C THR A 147 1.84 -1.66 -18.84
N LYS A 148 2.38 -0.93 -19.83
CA LYS A 148 3.01 -1.56 -21.00
C LYS A 148 4.16 -2.49 -20.63
N THR A 149 4.84 -2.21 -19.50
CA THR A 149 5.96 -3.03 -19.02
C THR A 149 5.54 -4.09 -18.02
N GLY A 150 4.23 -4.28 -17.82
CA GLY A 150 3.71 -5.33 -16.94
C GLY A 150 3.66 -4.97 -15.46
N GLN A 151 3.87 -3.72 -15.09
CA GLN A 151 3.71 -3.27 -13.71
C GLN A 151 2.23 -3.06 -13.38
N PRO A 152 1.78 -3.40 -12.15
CA PRO A 152 0.41 -3.09 -11.73
C PRO A 152 0.20 -1.57 -11.70
N LYS A 153 -0.86 -1.09 -12.31
CA LYS A 153 -1.14 0.35 -12.38
C LYS A 153 -1.38 0.95 -11.00
N HIS A 154 -0.84 2.15 -10.80
CA HIS A 154 -1.12 2.99 -9.65
C HIS A 154 -2.60 3.42 -9.67
N PRO A 155 -3.32 3.47 -8.52
CA PRO A 155 -4.76 3.72 -8.52
C PRO A 155 -5.15 5.16 -8.84
N LEU A 156 -4.19 6.10 -8.81
CA LEU A 156 -4.46 7.47 -9.19
C LEU A 156 -4.92 7.50 -10.65
N TYR A 157 -6.07 8.12 -10.91
CA TYR A 157 -6.73 8.19 -12.23
C TYR A 157 -7.37 6.88 -12.72
N ILE A 158 -7.39 5.81 -11.95
CA ILE A 158 -8.14 4.58 -12.30
C ILE A 158 -9.58 4.74 -11.83
N SER A 159 -10.54 4.47 -12.71
CA SER A 159 -11.98 4.52 -12.37
C SER A 159 -12.32 3.61 -11.19
N TYR A 160 -13.22 4.06 -10.32
CA TYR A 160 -13.75 3.22 -9.24
C TYR A 160 -14.59 2.05 -9.76
N ASN A 161 -15.02 2.09 -11.03
CA ASN A 161 -15.70 0.97 -11.66
C ASN A 161 -14.75 -0.19 -12.00
N GLN A 162 -13.44 0.07 -12.06
CA GLN A 162 -12.46 -0.97 -12.31
C GLN A 162 -12.37 -1.91 -11.11
N GLN A 163 -12.79 -3.15 -11.31
CA GLN A 163 -12.67 -4.19 -10.30
C GLN A 163 -11.24 -4.73 -10.26
N PRO A 164 -10.73 -5.11 -9.07
CA PRO A 164 -9.47 -5.84 -9.00
C PRO A 164 -9.58 -7.15 -9.77
N GLU A 165 -8.58 -7.43 -10.59
CA GLU A 165 -8.49 -8.65 -11.39
C GLU A 165 -7.33 -9.50 -10.89
N LEU A 166 -7.48 -10.82 -10.97
CA LEU A 166 -6.42 -11.74 -10.57
C LEU A 166 -5.17 -11.47 -11.42
N TRP A 167 -4.04 -11.32 -10.76
CA TRP A 167 -2.75 -11.11 -11.41
C TRP A 167 -2.03 -12.45 -11.54
N THR A 168 -2.14 -13.03 -12.72
CA THR A 168 -1.47 -14.28 -13.04
C THR A 168 -0.06 -14.02 -13.57
#